data_ce28a5fada04c554d4daf183f6d7efda
#
_entry.id   ce28a5fada04c554d4daf183f6d7efda
#
_cell.length_a   1.000
_cell.length_b   1.000
_cell.length_c   1.000
_cell.angle_alpha   90.00
_cell.angle_beta   90.00
_cell.angle_gamma   90.00
#
_symmetry.space_group_name_H-M   'P 1'
#
loop_
_entity.id
_entity.type
_entity.pdbx_description
1 polymer ?
#
loop_
_entity_poly.entity_id
_entity_poly.type
_entity_poly.pdbx_seq_one_letter_code
_entity_poly.pdbx_strand_id
1 'polypeptide(L)'
;MNKKVERNYLEINSIEELNEPNNLSSDFFIESVDSDDFQLNKFFYKNIGKSHHWIDRLSWNDQQWIDYTSGKNVKTFILKNKRDLAGYFELITHEDKKEVEIAYLGLLEEYHNQKLGGFLLSSAIRISFKKKLERVWVHTCS
;
A
#
# COMPACT_ATOMS: atom_id res chain seq x y z
N MET A 1 -30.31 5.14 4.42
CA MET A 1 -29.88 4.15 3.42
C MET A 1 -28.68 3.39 3.93
N ASN A 2 -28.81 2.11 3.97
CA ASN A 2 -27.68 1.30 4.37
C ASN A 2 -26.65 1.28 3.26
N LYS A 3 -25.55 1.95 3.51
CA LYS A 3 -24.43 1.90 2.61
C LYS A 3 -23.80 0.53 2.77
N LYS A 4 -23.98 -0.30 1.79
CA LYS A 4 -23.33 -1.59 1.74
C LYS A 4 -21.85 -1.37 1.49
N VAL A 5 -21.03 -1.78 2.42
CA VAL A 5 -19.58 -1.79 2.17
C VAL A 5 -19.27 -3.05 1.39
N GLU A 6 -18.85 -2.88 0.16
CA GLU A 6 -18.43 -3.98 -0.66
C GLU A 6 -16.91 -4.07 -0.64
N ARG A 7 -16.41 -5.27 -0.37
CA ARG A 7 -15.00 -5.56 -0.50
C ARG A 7 -14.76 -6.19 -1.85
N ASN A 8 -14.07 -5.49 -2.70
CA ASN A 8 -13.68 -6.00 -3.98
C ASN A 8 -12.24 -6.47 -3.91
N TYR A 9 -11.96 -7.54 -4.61
CA TYR A 9 -10.61 -8.08 -4.74
C TYR A 9 -10.12 -7.82 -6.14
N LEU A 10 -8.99 -7.14 -6.23
CA LEU A 10 -8.28 -7.03 -7.49
C LEU A 10 -7.09 -7.97 -7.42
N GLU A 11 -6.93 -8.82 -8.42
CA GLU A 11 -5.79 -9.73 -8.46
C GLU A 11 -5.09 -9.69 -9.81
N ILE A 12 -3.78 -9.89 -9.76
CA ILE A 12 -2.95 -9.99 -10.95
C ILE A 12 -2.07 -11.23 -10.79
N ASN A 13 -2.10 -12.09 -11.80
CA ASN A 13 -1.37 -13.36 -11.78
C ASN A 13 -0.05 -13.30 -12.54
N SER A 14 0.18 -12.24 -13.28
CA SER A 14 1.39 -12.04 -14.08
C SER A 14 1.69 -10.57 -14.21
N ILE A 15 2.98 -10.22 -14.18
CA ILE A 15 3.41 -8.83 -14.42
C ILE A 15 2.99 -8.33 -15.80
N GLU A 16 2.76 -9.24 -16.73
CA GLU A 16 2.35 -8.89 -18.10
C GLU A 16 0.92 -8.32 -18.15
N GLU A 17 0.10 -8.62 -17.14
CA GLU A 17 -1.25 -8.06 -17.02
C GLU A 17 -1.25 -6.59 -16.57
N LEU A 18 -0.09 -6.09 -16.16
CA LEU A 18 0.03 -4.77 -15.58
C LEU A 18 0.10 -3.68 -16.63
N ASN A 19 -0.86 -2.76 -16.58
CA ASN A 19 -0.85 -1.55 -17.41
C ASN A 19 -0.29 -0.40 -16.59
N GLU A 20 0.89 0.06 -16.96
CA GLU A 20 1.56 1.13 -16.22
C GLU A 20 1.24 2.49 -16.79
N PRO A 21 0.98 3.48 -15.92
CA PRO A 21 0.89 4.86 -16.37
C PRO A 21 2.26 5.35 -16.82
N ASN A 22 2.28 6.08 -17.92
CA ASN A 22 3.49 6.69 -18.46
C ASN A 22 3.57 8.14 -18.02
N ASN A 23 4.74 8.73 -18.14
CA ASN A 23 4.96 10.18 -17.96
C ASN A 23 4.85 10.68 -16.52
N LEU A 24 5.34 9.90 -15.57
CA LEU A 24 5.46 10.40 -14.21
C LEU A 24 6.71 11.26 -14.09
N SER A 25 6.62 12.34 -13.30
CA SER A 25 7.77 13.18 -13.01
C SER A 25 8.88 12.37 -12.34
N SER A 26 10.14 12.65 -12.70
CA SER A 26 11.31 12.01 -12.11
C SER A 26 11.51 12.36 -10.63
N ASP A 27 10.76 13.33 -10.09
CA ASP A 27 10.82 13.71 -8.69
C ASP A 27 10.16 12.67 -7.76
N PHE A 28 9.29 11.83 -8.33
CA PHE A 28 8.59 10.80 -7.55
C PHE A 28 9.38 9.50 -7.57
N PHE A 29 9.53 8.90 -6.40
CA PHE A 29 10.20 7.61 -6.28
C PHE A 29 9.66 6.82 -5.11
N ILE A 30 9.86 5.49 -5.16
CA ILE A 30 9.46 4.56 -4.12
C ILE A 30 10.68 4.19 -3.28
N GLU A 31 10.51 4.21 -1.97
CA GLU A 31 11.56 3.88 -1.02
C GLU A 31 11.04 2.87 -0.01
N SER A 32 11.83 1.85 0.31
CA SER A 32 11.45 0.91 1.36
C SER A 32 11.64 1.54 2.74
N VAL A 33 10.77 1.17 3.67
CA VAL A 33 10.79 1.68 5.03
C VAL A 33 11.34 0.61 5.96
N ASP A 34 12.25 0.99 6.85
CA ASP A 34 12.74 0.10 7.90
C ASP A 34 11.59 -0.37 8.78
N SER A 35 11.66 -1.62 9.21
CA SER A 35 10.64 -2.19 10.09
C SER A 35 10.52 -1.46 11.43
N ASP A 36 11.56 -0.72 11.82
CA ASP A 36 11.55 0.07 13.05
C ASP A 36 10.80 1.39 12.93
N ASP A 37 10.47 1.80 11.72
CA ASP A 37 9.83 3.10 11.46
C ASP A 37 8.30 3.01 11.44
N PHE A 38 7.73 2.32 12.41
CA PHE A 38 6.28 2.13 12.48
C PHE A 38 5.51 3.45 12.56
N GLN A 39 6.14 4.53 12.96
CA GLN A 39 5.49 5.84 13.01
C GLN A 39 5.06 6.32 11.63
N LEU A 40 5.77 5.94 10.57
CA LEU A 40 5.36 6.25 9.21
C LEU A 40 4.07 5.52 8.83
N ASN A 41 3.98 4.23 9.16
CA ASN A 41 2.75 3.47 8.93
C ASN A 41 1.56 4.10 9.65
N LYS A 42 1.77 4.48 10.90
CA LYS A 42 0.77 5.12 11.73
C LYS A 42 0.32 6.45 11.15
N PHE A 43 1.28 7.27 10.71
CA PHE A 43 1.02 8.57 10.09
C PHE A 43 0.14 8.41 8.84
N PHE A 44 0.54 7.53 7.93
CA PHE A 44 -0.21 7.32 6.69
C PHE A 44 -1.60 6.73 6.94
N TYR A 45 -1.67 5.75 7.85
CA TYR A 45 -2.97 5.16 8.19
C TYR A 45 -3.95 6.22 8.67
N LYS A 46 -3.51 7.09 9.58
CA LYS A 46 -4.34 8.14 10.12
C LYS A 46 -4.77 9.15 9.06
N ASN A 47 -3.79 9.65 8.29
CA ASN A 47 -4.03 10.78 7.39
C ASN A 47 -4.74 10.39 6.10
N ILE A 48 -4.46 9.21 5.58
CA ILE A 48 -5.15 8.69 4.40
C ILE A 48 -6.49 8.08 4.81
N GLY A 49 -6.49 7.36 5.92
CA GLY A 49 -7.66 6.65 6.40
C GLY A 49 -8.87 7.52 6.72
N LYS A 50 -8.65 8.79 7.02
CA LYS A 50 -9.75 9.74 7.30
C LYS A 50 -10.77 9.77 6.17
N SER A 51 -10.31 9.83 4.93
CA SER A 51 -11.19 9.91 3.76
C SER A 51 -11.68 8.54 3.29
N HIS A 52 -11.05 7.46 3.75
CA HIS A 52 -11.39 6.11 3.34
C HIS A 52 -12.07 5.29 4.44
N HIS A 53 -12.34 5.91 5.58
CA HIS A 53 -12.98 5.25 6.73
C HIS A 53 -12.22 4.03 7.26
N TRP A 54 -10.91 4.12 7.27
CA TRP A 54 -10.06 3.09 7.87
C TRP A 54 -10.11 3.21 9.38
N ILE A 55 -10.73 2.28 10.05
CA ILE A 55 -10.97 2.35 11.50
C ILE A 55 -10.31 1.22 12.29
N ASP A 56 -9.92 0.14 11.63
CA ASP A 56 -9.51 -1.08 12.32
C ASP A 56 -8.30 -0.91 13.22
N ARG A 57 -7.40 0.00 12.86
CA ARG A 57 -6.15 0.21 13.60
C ARG A 57 -6.12 1.51 14.41
N LEU A 58 -7.22 2.26 14.43
CA LEU A 58 -7.24 3.54 15.16
C LEU A 58 -7.01 3.37 16.66
N SER A 59 -7.39 2.22 17.21
CA SER A 59 -7.21 1.90 18.62
C SER A 59 -5.88 1.22 18.93
N TRP A 60 -5.07 0.97 17.92
CA TRP A 60 -3.78 0.31 18.15
C TRP A 60 -2.85 1.17 18.99
N ASN A 61 -2.23 0.54 20.00
CA ASN A 61 -1.13 1.16 20.72
C ASN A 61 0.19 0.94 19.97
N ASP A 62 1.26 1.54 20.45
CA ASP A 62 2.56 1.46 19.79
C ASP A 62 3.06 0.02 19.68
N GLN A 63 2.82 -0.80 20.70
CA GLN A 63 3.26 -2.19 20.68
C GLN A 63 2.58 -2.98 19.56
N GLN A 64 1.29 -2.75 19.33
CA GLN A 64 0.57 -3.40 18.25
C GLN A 64 1.11 -2.98 16.88
N TRP A 65 1.45 -1.70 16.71
CA TRP A 65 2.08 -1.22 15.48
C TRP A 65 3.46 -1.87 15.28
N ILE A 66 4.25 -1.93 16.34
CA ILE A 66 5.59 -2.55 16.29
C ILE A 66 5.47 -4.03 15.91
N ASP A 67 4.58 -4.75 16.56
CA ASP A 67 4.38 -6.18 16.30
C ASP A 67 3.98 -6.43 14.84
N TYR A 68 3.16 -5.57 14.29
CA TYR A 68 2.74 -5.69 12.90
C TYR A 68 3.88 -5.40 11.93
N THR A 69 4.54 -4.25 12.08
CA THR A 69 5.56 -3.81 11.13
C THR A 69 6.85 -4.61 11.22
N SER A 70 7.14 -5.22 12.36
CA SER A 70 8.33 -6.05 12.54
C SER A 70 8.14 -7.48 12.04
N GLY A 71 6.93 -7.86 11.63
CA GLY A 71 6.67 -9.18 11.07
C GLY A 71 7.51 -9.42 9.83
N LYS A 72 8.10 -10.60 9.72
CA LYS A 72 9.03 -10.93 8.62
C LYS A 72 8.39 -10.86 7.24
N ASN A 73 7.06 -11.01 7.18
CA ASN A 73 6.31 -11.03 5.92
C ASN A 73 5.66 -9.68 5.60
N VAL A 74 5.85 -8.68 6.44
CA VAL A 74 5.27 -7.35 6.25
C VAL A 74 6.36 -6.40 5.77
N LYS A 75 6.11 -5.72 4.67
CA LYS A 75 7.03 -4.71 4.12
C LYS A 75 6.27 -3.45 3.77
N THR A 76 6.84 -2.32 4.14
CA THR A 76 6.25 -1.01 3.88
C THR A 76 7.11 -0.24 2.90
N PHE A 77 6.45 0.44 1.98
CA PHE A 77 7.10 1.29 0.99
C PHE A 77 6.41 2.64 0.99
N ILE A 78 7.18 3.69 0.76
CA ILE A 78 6.63 5.03 0.68
C ILE A 78 6.89 5.63 -0.70
N LEU A 79 5.95 6.45 -1.15
CA LEU A 79 6.12 7.28 -2.32
C LEU A 79 6.55 8.65 -1.85
N LYS A 80 7.66 9.12 -2.36
CA LYS A 80 8.17 10.46 -2.08
C LYS A 80 8.16 11.32 -3.32
N ASN A 81 7.92 12.61 -3.11
CA ASN A 81 8.14 13.65 -4.11
C ASN A 81 9.31 14.47 -3.59
N LYS A 82 10.52 14.23 -4.12
CA LYS A 82 11.76 14.77 -3.57
C LYS A 82 11.89 14.35 -2.10
N ARG A 83 11.73 15.30 -1.15
CA ARG A 83 11.81 15.02 0.30
C ARG A 83 10.44 14.86 0.94
N ASP A 84 9.37 15.15 0.20
CA ASP A 84 8.02 15.14 0.76
C ASP A 84 7.40 13.76 0.69
N LEU A 85 6.63 13.41 1.71
CA LEU A 85 5.85 12.19 1.72
C LEU A 85 4.60 12.39 0.86
N ALA A 86 4.34 11.45 -0.02
CA ALA A 86 3.18 11.54 -0.92
C ALA A 86 2.18 10.42 -0.72
N GLY A 87 2.66 9.22 -0.42
CA GLY A 87 1.80 8.07 -0.24
C GLY A 87 2.56 6.86 0.27
N TYR A 88 1.88 5.73 0.38
CA TYR A 88 2.51 4.51 0.87
C TYR A 88 1.72 3.27 0.44
N PHE A 89 2.34 2.13 0.63
CA PHE A 89 1.64 0.86 0.60
C PHE A 89 2.33 -0.15 1.52
N GLU A 90 1.55 -1.11 2.00
CA GLU A 90 2.04 -2.20 2.84
C GLU A 90 1.77 -3.52 2.13
N LEU A 91 2.78 -4.37 2.08
CA LEU A 91 2.69 -5.67 1.45
C LEU A 91 2.81 -6.76 2.51
N ILE A 92 1.92 -7.74 2.47
CA ILE A 92 1.98 -8.92 3.31
C ILE A 92 2.17 -10.14 2.42
N THR A 93 3.26 -10.85 2.62
CA THR A 93 3.57 -12.06 1.85
C THR A 93 2.96 -13.27 2.55
N HIS A 94 2.14 -14.02 1.83
CA HIS A 94 1.59 -15.30 2.28
C HIS A 94 2.38 -16.41 1.60
N GLU A 95 3.47 -16.84 2.25
CA GLU A 95 4.43 -17.76 1.65
C GLU A 95 3.82 -19.11 1.29
N ASP A 96 2.94 -19.63 2.13
CA ASP A 96 2.28 -20.92 1.92
C ASP A 96 1.40 -20.94 0.64
N LYS A 97 0.88 -19.80 0.26
CA LYS A 97 0.02 -19.66 -0.92
C LYS A 97 0.75 -19.03 -2.10
N LYS A 98 1.99 -18.62 -1.93
CA LYS A 98 2.77 -17.88 -2.92
C LYS A 98 2.03 -16.63 -3.41
N GLU A 99 1.48 -15.88 -2.46
CA GLU A 99 0.70 -14.68 -2.73
C GLU A 99 1.26 -13.48 -1.98
N VAL A 100 1.02 -12.29 -2.51
CA VAL A 100 1.22 -11.05 -1.79
C VAL A 100 -0.11 -10.31 -1.72
N GLU A 101 -0.44 -9.88 -0.52
CA GLU A 101 -1.57 -9.02 -0.26
C GLU A 101 -1.08 -7.58 -0.18
N ILE A 102 -1.71 -6.69 -0.96
CA ILE A 102 -1.51 -5.26 -0.75
C ILE A 102 -2.52 -4.87 0.33
N ALA A 103 -2.03 -4.76 1.56
CA ALA A 103 -2.90 -4.59 2.73
C ALA A 103 -3.49 -3.19 2.81
N TYR A 104 -2.66 -2.18 2.58
CA TYR A 104 -3.07 -0.78 2.54
C TYR A 104 -2.29 -0.07 1.46
N LEU A 105 -2.94 0.87 0.81
CA LEU A 105 -2.35 1.67 -0.25
C LEU A 105 -3.11 2.98 -0.36
N GLY A 106 -2.40 4.08 -0.43
CA GLY A 106 -3.06 5.36 -0.60
C GLY A 106 -2.11 6.53 -0.72
N LEU A 107 -2.69 7.65 -1.11
CA LEU A 107 -2.00 8.93 -1.28
C LEU A 107 -2.52 9.93 -0.25
N LEU A 108 -1.62 10.79 0.21
CA LEU A 108 -2.03 11.96 0.99
C LEU A 108 -2.88 12.88 0.13
N GLU A 109 -3.77 13.63 0.76
CA GLU A 109 -4.77 14.44 0.07
C GLU A 109 -4.16 15.42 -0.94
N GLU A 110 -3.03 16.03 -0.59
CA GLU A 110 -2.33 16.98 -1.47
C GLU A 110 -1.91 16.39 -2.81
N TYR A 111 -1.84 15.07 -2.88
CA TYR A 111 -1.40 14.36 -4.09
C TYR A 111 -2.54 13.69 -4.84
N HIS A 112 -3.78 13.91 -4.41
CA HIS A 112 -4.94 13.44 -5.16
C HIS A 112 -5.03 14.18 -6.49
N ASN A 113 -5.68 13.56 -7.47
CA ASN A 113 -5.94 14.14 -8.80
C ASN A 113 -4.68 14.41 -9.64
N GLN A 114 -3.55 13.78 -9.30
CA GLN A 114 -2.31 13.90 -10.08
C GLN A 114 -1.95 12.59 -10.79
N LYS A 115 -2.89 11.67 -10.92
CA LYS A 115 -2.72 10.38 -11.57
C LYS A 115 -1.63 9.51 -10.92
N LEU A 116 -1.36 9.73 -9.65
CA LEU A 116 -0.33 8.99 -8.91
C LEU A 116 -0.83 7.65 -8.38
N GLY A 117 -2.14 7.49 -8.23
CA GLY A 117 -2.72 6.24 -7.72
C GLY A 117 -2.36 5.04 -8.58
N GLY A 118 -2.44 5.18 -9.90
CA GLY A 118 -2.04 4.14 -10.82
C GLY A 118 -0.57 3.80 -10.74
N PHE A 119 0.28 4.80 -10.60
CA PHE A 119 1.72 4.60 -10.42
C PHE A 119 2.00 3.85 -9.12
N LEU A 120 1.34 4.25 -8.03
CA LEU A 120 1.53 3.64 -6.73
C LEU A 120 1.12 2.16 -6.75
N LEU A 121 -0.04 1.87 -7.32
CA LEU A 121 -0.52 0.51 -7.46
C LEU A 121 0.39 -0.34 -8.35
N SER A 122 0.81 0.21 -9.49
CA SER A 122 1.74 -0.47 -10.39
C SER A 122 3.05 -0.80 -9.71
N SER A 123 3.57 0.14 -8.91
CA SER A 123 4.81 -0.06 -8.17
C SER A 123 4.67 -1.19 -7.14
N ALA A 124 3.54 -1.22 -6.42
CA ALA A 124 3.28 -2.27 -5.44
C ALA A 124 3.22 -3.64 -6.11
N ILE A 125 2.54 -3.73 -7.24
CA ILE A 125 2.40 -4.98 -7.99
C ILE A 125 3.77 -5.44 -8.52
N ARG A 126 4.52 -4.51 -9.10
CA ARG A 126 5.84 -4.83 -9.65
C ARG A 126 6.80 -5.34 -8.57
N ILE A 127 6.84 -4.67 -7.43
CA ILE A 127 7.70 -5.08 -6.31
C ILE A 127 7.28 -6.45 -5.80
N SER A 128 5.98 -6.70 -5.74
CA SER A 128 5.45 -8.00 -5.31
C SER A 128 5.93 -9.14 -6.21
N PHE A 129 5.93 -8.94 -7.52
CA PHE A 129 6.34 -9.99 -8.47
C PHE A 129 7.85 -10.22 -8.56
N LYS A 130 8.68 -9.44 -7.87
CA LYS A 130 10.11 -9.75 -7.77
C LYS A 130 10.37 -11.04 -7.01
N LYS A 131 9.43 -11.48 -6.20
CA LYS A 131 9.43 -12.80 -5.59
C LYS A 131 8.66 -13.73 -6.52
N LYS A 132 9.05 -14.99 -6.63
CA LYS A 132 8.34 -15.95 -7.48
C LYS A 132 6.97 -16.26 -6.90
N LEU A 133 6.00 -15.43 -7.24
CA LEU A 133 4.65 -15.51 -6.70
C LEU A 133 3.67 -15.95 -7.76
N GLU A 134 2.55 -16.48 -7.32
CA GLU A 134 1.46 -16.90 -8.19
C GLU A 134 0.37 -15.84 -8.28
N ARG A 135 0.27 -14.95 -7.26
CA ARG A 135 -0.84 -14.02 -7.19
C ARG A 135 -0.51 -12.81 -6.34
N VAL A 136 -0.95 -11.64 -6.80
CA VAL A 136 -0.96 -10.40 -6.02
C VAL A 136 -2.40 -9.92 -5.97
N TRP A 137 -2.86 -9.53 -4.79
CA TRP A 137 -4.23 -9.06 -4.63
C TRP A 137 -4.31 -7.90 -3.64
N VAL A 138 -5.36 -7.11 -3.78
CA VAL A 138 -5.61 -5.95 -2.94
C VAL A 138 -7.08 -5.92 -2.54
N HIS A 139 -7.33 -5.53 -1.29
CA HIS A 139 -8.67 -5.23 -0.80
C HIS A 139 -9.02 -3.80 -1.15
N THR A 140 -10.18 -3.61 -1.75
CA THR A 140 -10.74 -2.27 -1.92
C THR A 140 -12.07 -2.21 -1.19
N CYS A 141 -12.34 -1.09 -0.52
CA CYS A 141 -13.63 -0.84 0.11
C CYS A 141 -14.32 0.29 -0.63
N SER A 142 -15.51 0.03 -1.10
CA SER A 142 -16.33 1.04 -1.76
C SER A 142 -17.25 1.74 -0.76
#